data_e1a6d9e8e23e0515bc3fbeb81d2fbee7
#
_entry.id   e1a6d9e8e23e0515bc3fbeb81d2fbee7
#
_cell.length_a   1.000
_cell.length_b   1.000
_cell.length_c   1.000
_cell.angle_alpha   90.00
_cell.angle_beta   90.00
_cell.angle_gamma   90.00
#
_symmetry.space_group_name_H-M   'P 1'
#
loop_
_entity.id
_entity.type
_entity.pdbx_description
1 polymer ?
#
loop_
_entity_poly.entity_id
_entity_poly.type
_entity_poly.pdbx_seq_one_letter_code
_entity_poly.pdbx_strand_id
1 'polypeptide(L)'
;MNKFIITSESVTEGHPDKVCDLISDSILDEYLKQDSNSRVAVENMISNNLLVIAGEVTSSAKVDVEKVALNTIKEIGYSTNESGFDVGKAIIITNINEQSKDIAMGVNREKICAGDQGLVYGYATNESKSYLPLAAELSHALAKRLSKVRKECIVEGLYPDGKSQVSLVYENGIPSYVKSVVLAAHHKESKDIATLRYELIKEVIMKVIDSSLIRKNTSIHINATGKFAIGGPMADVGLTGRKIIVDTYGGFGRHGGGAYSGKDPSKADRSASYMSRYVAKNLVAADLCDKCEVQLAYVIGKENPESIYIDTFGTEKYDLEKIYDVTKKVFDLSIDGIIKNLRLQRPIYKKTAAYGHFGRNEDEFTWEKTDKKYEIKNLIG
;
A
#
# COMPACT_ATOMS: atom_id res chain seq x y z
N MET A 1 10.24 -29.38 -15.50
CA MET A 1 10.42 -28.41 -14.38
C MET A 1 9.90 -27.05 -14.85
N ASN A 2 8.79 -26.57 -14.27
CA ASN A 2 8.24 -25.27 -14.65
C ASN A 2 9.03 -24.17 -13.91
N LYS A 3 9.86 -23.42 -14.67
CA LYS A 3 10.73 -22.37 -14.13
C LYS A 3 10.35 -21.04 -14.77
N PHE A 4 10.08 -20.03 -13.94
CA PHE A 4 9.73 -18.69 -14.39
C PHE A 4 10.28 -17.63 -13.42
N ILE A 5 10.25 -16.38 -13.84
CA ILE A 5 10.71 -15.24 -13.02
C ILE A 5 9.55 -14.27 -12.89
N ILE A 6 9.29 -13.83 -11.65
CA ILE A 6 8.37 -12.73 -11.37
C ILE A 6 9.13 -11.61 -10.68
N THR A 7 8.75 -10.39 -11.01
CA THR A 7 9.38 -9.17 -10.49
C THR A 7 8.33 -8.32 -9.80
N SER A 8 8.67 -7.83 -8.60
CA SER A 8 7.90 -6.81 -7.89
C SER A 8 8.78 -5.61 -7.58
N GLU A 9 8.15 -4.46 -7.44
CA GLU A 9 8.83 -3.21 -7.09
C GLU A 9 8.19 -2.54 -5.89
N SER A 10 8.94 -1.65 -5.26
CA SER A 10 8.45 -0.74 -4.24
C SER A 10 9.21 0.58 -4.30
N VAL A 11 8.68 1.58 -3.62
CA VAL A 11 9.28 2.91 -3.54
C VAL A 11 9.34 3.40 -2.10
N THR A 12 10.27 4.33 -1.82
CA THR A 12 10.34 4.96 -0.51
C THR A 12 9.20 5.95 -0.28
N GLU A 13 9.02 6.36 0.96
CA GLU A 13 8.09 7.43 1.35
C GLU A 13 8.34 8.76 0.64
N GLY A 14 9.58 8.98 0.18
CA GLY A 14 9.98 10.20 -0.54
C GLY A 14 9.80 10.13 -2.05
N HIS A 15 9.35 9.02 -2.62
CA HIS A 15 8.97 9.01 -4.03
C HIS A 15 7.80 9.98 -4.28
N PRO A 16 7.82 10.82 -5.34
CA PRO A 16 6.81 11.88 -5.54
C PRO A 16 5.36 11.41 -5.41
N ASP A 17 4.99 10.29 -6.02
CA ASP A 17 3.64 9.74 -5.88
C ASP A 17 3.35 9.33 -4.42
N LYS A 18 4.32 8.78 -3.70
CA LYS A 18 4.14 8.40 -2.29
C LYS A 18 4.11 9.59 -1.34
N VAL A 19 4.78 10.68 -1.67
CA VAL A 19 4.61 11.97 -0.98
C VAL A 19 3.15 12.41 -1.06
N CYS A 20 2.55 12.32 -2.26
CA CYS A 20 1.14 12.64 -2.45
C CYS A 20 0.21 11.72 -1.65
N ASP A 21 0.45 10.41 -1.68
CA ASP A 21 -0.33 9.45 -0.89
C ASP A 21 -0.24 9.75 0.62
N LEU A 22 0.96 10.05 1.13
CA LEU A 22 1.19 10.41 2.52
C LEU A 22 0.48 11.71 2.92
N ILE A 23 0.47 12.72 2.04
CA ILE A 23 -0.24 13.98 2.27
C ILE A 23 -1.74 13.72 2.33
N SER A 24 -2.30 13.01 1.34
CA SER A 24 -3.72 12.68 1.28
C SER A 24 -4.19 11.92 2.52
N ASP A 25 -3.45 10.90 2.95
CA ASP A 25 -3.79 10.11 4.13
C ASP A 25 -3.51 10.85 5.45
N SER A 26 -2.55 11.77 5.48
CA SER A 26 -2.36 12.65 6.65
C SER A 26 -3.53 13.60 6.84
N ILE A 27 -4.05 14.16 5.75
CA ILE A 27 -5.24 15.02 5.76
C ILE A 27 -6.45 14.20 6.24
N LEU A 28 -6.66 13.01 5.70
CA LEU A 28 -7.73 12.10 6.13
C LEU A 28 -7.65 11.81 7.63
N ASP A 29 -6.46 11.47 8.14
CA ASP A 29 -6.27 11.16 9.56
C ASP A 29 -6.57 12.37 10.47
N GLU A 30 -6.22 13.60 10.05
CA GLU A 30 -6.55 14.81 10.82
C GLU A 30 -8.05 15.08 10.90
N TYR A 31 -8.80 14.80 9.82
CA TYR A 31 -10.27 14.85 9.86
C TYR A 31 -10.85 13.78 10.79
N LEU A 32 -10.41 12.53 10.66
CA LEU A 32 -10.92 11.40 11.47
C LEU A 32 -10.58 11.52 12.96
N LYS A 33 -9.50 12.20 13.33
CA LYS A 33 -9.17 12.50 14.74
C LYS A 33 -10.22 13.38 15.41
N GLN A 34 -10.80 14.32 14.68
CA GLN A 34 -11.77 15.29 15.22
C GLN A 34 -13.21 14.83 15.00
N ASP A 35 -13.48 14.13 13.88
CA ASP A 35 -14.80 13.62 13.49
C ASP A 35 -14.64 12.26 12.80
N SER A 36 -14.92 11.18 13.53
CA SER A 36 -14.80 9.81 13.01
C SER A 36 -15.76 9.49 11.86
N ASN A 37 -16.78 10.32 11.65
CA ASN A 37 -17.77 10.21 10.57
C ASN A 37 -17.42 11.04 9.34
N SER A 38 -16.28 11.71 9.34
CA SER A 38 -15.83 12.53 8.20
C SER A 38 -15.89 11.76 6.88
N ARG A 39 -16.42 12.41 5.85
CA ARG A 39 -16.38 11.95 4.47
C ARG A 39 -15.29 12.74 3.76
N VAL A 40 -14.28 12.03 3.30
CA VAL A 40 -13.06 12.62 2.74
C VAL A 40 -12.70 11.92 1.45
N ALA A 41 -12.47 12.70 0.41
CA ALA A 41 -11.90 12.29 -0.86
C ALA A 41 -10.94 13.39 -1.30
N VAL A 42 -9.67 13.33 -0.84
CA VAL A 42 -8.66 14.37 -1.10
C VAL A 42 -7.48 13.80 -1.83
N GLU A 43 -7.20 14.37 -2.99
CA GLU A 43 -6.07 14.03 -3.83
C GLU A 43 -5.14 15.22 -3.95
N ASN A 44 -3.89 14.96 -4.33
CA ASN A 44 -2.95 16.04 -4.57
C ASN A 44 -1.94 15.70 -5.67
N MET A 45 -1.35 16.76 -6.20
CA MET A 45 -0.27 16.72 -7.18
C MET A 45 0.91 17.54 -6.66
N ILE A 46 2.12 17.01 -6.77
CA ILE A 46 3.35 17.69 -6.40
C ILE A 46 4.31 17.73 -7.58
N SER A 47 4.90 18.90 -7.85
CA SER A 47 5.91 19.07 -8.91
C SER A 47 6.81 20.25 -8.58
N ASN A 48 8.12 20.05 -8.58
CA ASN A 48 9.05 21.05 -8.07
C ASN A 48 8.61 21.53 -6.67
N ASN A 49 8.42 22.83 -6.48
CA ASN A 49 7.93 23.42 -5.23
C ASN A 49 6.43 23.76 -5.26
N LEU A 50 5.68 23.26 -6.25
CA LEU A 50 4.22 23.40 -6.36
C LEU A 50 3.53 22.19 -5.76
N LEU A 51 2.56 22.44 -4.88
CA LEU A 51 1.62 21.44 -4.36
C LEU A 51 0.18 21.92 -4.65
N VAL A 52 -0.59 21.09 -5.33
CA VAL A 52 -2.03 21.30 -5.53
C VAL A 52 -2.79 20.26 -4.74
N ILE A 53 -3.72 20.71 -3.88
CA ILE A 53 -4.57 19.86 -3.06
C ILE A 53 -6.01 20.11 -3.49
N ALA A 54 -6.72 19.06 -3.91
CA ALA A 54 -8.10 19.16 -4.36
C ALA A 54 -8.93 17.99 -3.86
N GLY A 55 -10.25 18.19 -3.76
CA GLY A 55 -11.15 17.12 -3.37
C GLY A 55 -12.42 17.60 -2.68
N GLU A 56 -13.14 16.67 -2.09
CA GLU A 56 -14.39 16.91 -1.37
C GLU A 56 -14.29 16.41 0.07
N VAL A 57 -14.81 17.23 0.99
CA VAL A 57 -14.88 16.89 2.42
C VAL A 57 -16.24 17.31 2.98
N THR A 58 -16.87 16.37 3.69
CA THR A 58 -18.03 16.67 4.56
C THR A 58 -17.68 16.23 5.98
N SER A 59 -17.50 17.19 6.87
CA SER A 59 -17.06 16.95 8.26
C SER A 59 -17.42 18.12 9.16
N SER A 60 -17.60 17.84 10.45
CA SER A 60 -17.65 18.86 11.49
C SER A 60 -16.26 19.36 11.92
N ALA A 61 -15.22 18.66 11.52
CA ALA A 61 -13.83 18.99 11.83
C ALA A 61 -13.34 20.21 11.04
N LYS A 62 -12.38 20.92 11.62
CA LYS A 62 -11.64 22.00 10.96
C LYS A 62 -10.16 21.65 10.86
N VAL A 63 -9.68 21.44 9.67
CA VAL A 63 -8.30 21.02 9.38
C VAL A 63 -7.60 22.05 8.51
N ASP A 64 -6.44 22.49 8.96
CA ASP A 64 -5.50 23.28 8.16
C ASP A 64 -4.71 22.33 7.25
N VAL A 65 -5.25 22.07 6.07
CA VAL A 65 -4.70 21.09 5.12
C VAL A 65 -3.31 21.48 4.61
N GLU A 66 -3.02 22.76 4.46
CA GLU A 66 -1.71 23.25 4.02
C GLU A 66 -0.64 22.97 5.06
N LYS A 67 -0.95 23.24 6.34
CA LYS A 67 -0.07 22.94 7.47
C LYS A 67 0.18 21.44 7.60
N VAL A 68 -0.87 20.61 7.43
CA VAL A 68 -0.74 19.14 7.46
C VAL A 68 0.18 18.67 6.35
N ALA A 69 -0.01 19.17 5.13
CA ALA A 69 0.81 18.82 3.98
C ALA A 69 2.29 19.19 4.18
N LEU A 70 2.57 20.43 4.58
CA LEU A 70 3.94 20.90 4.83
C LEU A 70 4.64 20.11 5.94
N ASN A 71 3.92 19.79 7.00
CA ASN A 71 4.47 18.95 8.08
C ASN A 71 4.79 17.54 7.58
N THR A 72 3.91 16.95 6.78
CA THR A 72 4.13 15.64 6.17
C THR A 72 5.38 15.62 5.29
N ILE A 73 5.55 16.63 4.44
CA ILE A 73 6.74 16.79 3.58
C ILE A 73 8.02 16.91 4.42
N LYS A 74 7.99 17.69 5.53
CA LYS A 74 9.13 17.82 6.46
C LYS A 74 9.46 16.50 7.15
N GLU A 75 8.48 15.74 7.61
CA GLU A 75 8.67 14.43 8.26
C GLU A 75 9.27 13.39 7.31
N ILE A 76 8.93 13.45 6.01
CA ILE A 76 9.58 12.64 4.97
C ILE A 76 11.07 12.98 4.89
N GLY A 77 11.46 14.23 5.14
CA GLY A 77 12.85 14.70 5.14
C GLY A 77 13.17 15.65 3.99
N TYR A 78 12.19 16.20 3.32
CA TYR A 78 12.37 17.27 2.35
C TYR A 78 12.47 18.63 3.07
N SER A 79 13.48 19.43 2.69
CA SER A 79 13.73 20.73 3.33
C SER A 79 14.29 21.78 2.38
N THR A 80 15.04 21.36 1.37
CA THR A 80 15.73 22.21 0.39
C THR A 80 15.56 21.66 -1.02
N ASN A 81 15.85 22.46 -2.03
CA ASN A 81 15.85 22.02 -3.43
C ASN A 81 16.80 20.82 -3.67
N GLU A 82 17.95 20.77 -2.99
CA GLU A 82 18.88 19.64 -3.12
C GLU A 82 18.26 18.32 -2.65
N SER A 83 17.42 18.37 -1.59
CA SER A 83 16.70 17.18 -1.15
C SER A 83 15.54 16.80 -2.07
N GLY A 84 15.09 17.67 -2.97
CA GLY A 84 14.03 17.44 -3.95
C GLY A 84 12.75 18.25 -3.77
N PHE A 85 12.63 19.02 -2.67
CA PHE A 85 11.53 19.97 -2.41
C PHE A 85 11.95 20.98 -1.34
N ASP A 86 11.80 22.28 -1.63
CA ASP A 86 12.10 23.37 -0.69
C ASP A 86 10.82 23.85 -0.01
N VAL A 87 10.64 23.47 1.24
CA VAL A 87 9.46 23.84 2.03
C VAL A 87 9.31 25.35 2.19
N GLY A 88 10.44 26.10 2.24
CA GLY A 88 10.44 27.56 2.35
C GLY A 88 10.00 28.29 1.09
N LYS A 89 10.00 27.59 -0.06
CA LYS A 89 9.56 28.12 -1.38
C LYS A 89 8.30 27.45 -1.90
N ALA A 90 7.64 26.66 -1.05
CA ALA A 90 6.44 25.94 -1.45
C ALA A 90 5.33 26.89 -1.89
N ILE A 91 4.74 26.61 -3.06
CA ILE A 91 3.52 27.23 -3.55
C ILE A 91 2.41 26.20 -3.37
N ILE A 92 1.40 26.51 -2.57
CA ILE A 92 0.29 25.61 -2.31
C ILE A 92 -0.99 26.21 -2.88
N ILE A 93 -1.70 25.41 -3.66
CA ILE A 93 -3.03 25.74 -4.21
C ILE A 93 -4.01 24.73 -3.62
N THR A 94 -5.04 25.24 -2.94
CA THR A 94 -6.05 24.40 -2.28
C THR A 94 -7.42 24.63 -2.90
N ASN A 95 -8.10 23.56 -3.28
CA ASN A 95 -9.48 23.58 -3.77
C ASN A 95 -10.26 22.41 -3.18
N ILE A 96 -10.75 22.57 -1.95
CA ILE A 96 -11.56 21.57 -1.24
C ILE A 96 -12.99 22.07 -1.16
N ASN A 97 -13.93 21.28 -1.67
CA ASN A 97 -15.34 21.57 -1.70
C ASN A 97 -16.13 20.66 -0.75
N GLU A 98 -17.38 21.00 -0.46
CA GLU A 98 -18.30 20.09 0.20
C GLU A 98 -18.78 19.01 -0.79
N GLN A 99 -18.94 17.79 -0.31
CA GLN A 99 -19.42 16.68 -1.16
C GLN A 99 -20.81 16.96 -1.71
N SER A 100 -21.04 16.56 -2.99
CA SER A 100 -22.34 16.71 -3.66
C SER A 100 -23.47 16.08 -2.85
N LYS A 101 -24.61 16.82 -2.73
CA LYS A 101 -25.83 16.35 -2.05
C LYS A 101 -26.42 15.10 -2.70
N ASP A 102 -26.26 14.93 -4.01
CA ASP A 102 -26.78 13.77 -4.76
C ASP A 102 -26.08 12.49 -4.35
N ILE A 103 -24.76 12.53 -4.15
CA ILE A 103 -23.96 11.40 -3.64
C ILE A 103 -24.35 11.14 -2.17
N ALA A 104 -24.54 12.18 -1.36
CA ALA A 104 -24.90 12.05 0.05
C ALA A 104 -26.26 11.34 0.24
N MET A 105 -27.24 11.55 -0.64
CA MET A 105 -28.55 10.87 -0.57
C MET A 105 -28.48 9.36 -0.77
N GLY A 106 -27.51 8.88 -1.54
CA GLY A 106 -27.29 7.44 -1.76
C GLY A 106 -26.59 6.73 -0.56
N VAL A 107 -25.88 7.49 0.26
CA VAL A 107 -24.97 6.95 1.30
C VAL A 107 -25.48 7.17 2.73
N ASN A 108 -26.25 8.25 2.98
CA ASN A 108 -26.77 8.62 4.30
C ASN A 108 -28.10 7.93 4.61
N ARG A 109 -28.09 6.61 4.74
CA ARG A 109 -29.19 5.78 5.25
C ARG A 109 -28.86 5.35 6.69
N GLU A 110 -29.78 4.62 7.34
CA GLU A 110 -29.53 4.01 8.67
C GLU A 110 -28.27 3.13 8.70
N LYS A 111 -27.89 2.59 7.52
CA LYS A 111 -26.65 1.84 7.31
C LYS A 111 -25.81 2.45 6.18
N ILE A 112 -24.51 2.33 6.27
CA ILE A 112 -23.59 2.80 5.26
C ILE A 112 -23.66 1.87 4.04
N CYS A 113 -23.96 2.44 2.88
CA CYS A 113 -23.99 1.75 1.58
C CYS A 113 -22.75 2.11 0.76
N ALA A 114 -22.52 1.36 -0.32
CA ALA A 114 -21.46 1.69 -1.28
C ALA A 114 -21.70 3.06 -1.92
N GLY A 115 -20.70 3.94 -1.82
CA GLY A 115 -20.75 5.31 -2.36
C GLY A 115 -20.51 5.38 -3.87
N ASP A 116 -20.06 4.28 -4.48
CA ASP A 116 -19.84 4.13 -5.90
C ASP A 116 -19.99 2.66 -6.32
N GLN A 117 -20.09 2.44 -7.62
CA GLN A 117 -19.87 1.10 -8.19
C GLN A 117 -18.36 0.81 -8.17
N GLY A 118 -17.99 -0.47 -8.05
CA GLY A 118 -16.58 -0.83 -8.11
C GLY A 118 -16.37 -2.31 -7.86
N LEU A 119 -15.21 -2.79 -8.27
CA LEU A 119 -14.73 -4.12 -7.96
C LEU A 119 -13.34 -4.04 -7.32
N VAL A 120 -13.12 -4.88 -6.34
CA VAL A 120 -11.89 -4.91 -5.55
C VAL A 120 -11.35 -6.32 -5.44
N TYR A 121 -10.06 -6.44 -5.17
CA TYR A 121 -9.40 -7.73 -5.02
C TYR A 121 -8.60 -7.81 -3.73
N GLY A 122 -8.67 -8.98 -3.10
CA GLY A 122 -7.78 -9.40 -2.04
C GLY A 122 -6.96 -10.60 -2.50
N TYR A 123 -5.69 -10.67 -2.12
CA TYR A 123 -4.82 -11.80 -2.44
C TYR A 123 -4.02 -12.24 -1.21
N ALA A 124 -3.77 -13.54 -1.09
CA ALA A 124 -2.87 -14.10 -0.09
C ALA A 124 -2.20 -15.37 -0.64
N THR A 125 -0.99 -15.64 -0.16
CA THR A 125 -0.23 -16.85 -0.47
C THR A 125 0.57 -17.30 0.75
N ASN A 126 0.87 -18.58 0.87
CA ASN A 126 1.70 -19.12 1.95
C ASN A 126 3.22 -18.99 1.68
N GLU A 127 3.64 -18.26 0.64
CA GLU A 127 5.05 -18.07 0.26
C GLU A 127 5.88 -17.35 1.32
N SER A 128 5.25 -16.51 2.13
CA SER A 128 5.90 -15.73 3.18
C SER A 128 5.09 -15.74 4.47
N LYS A 129 5.74 -15.34 5.58
CA LYS A 129 5.07 -15.24 6.90
C LYS A 129 3.98 -14.16 6.93
N SER A 130 4.10 -13.14 6.10
CA SER A 130 3.10 -12.07 5.98
C SER A 130 1.91 -12.45 5.10
N TYR A 131 1.97 -13.61 4.43
CA TYR A 131 1.02 -14.03 3.40
C TYR A 131 1.00 -13.13 2.16
N LEU A 132 2.07 -12.37 1.94
CA LEU A 132 2.32 -11.67 0.66
C LEU A 132 3.17 -12.55 -0.27
N PRO A 133 3.11 -12.29 -1.59
CA PRO A 133 4.13 -12.80 -2.51
C PRO A 133 5.52 -12.36 -2.08
N LEU A 134 6.47 -13.30 -2.04
CA LEU A 134 7.81 -13.06 -1.48
C LEU A 134 8.56 -11.92 -2.21
N ALA A 135 8.38 -11.79 -3.53
CA ALA A 135 9.01 -10.70 -4.28
C ALA A 135 8.48 -9.32 -3.85
N ALA A 136 7.16 -9.21 -3.57
CA ALA A 136 6.55 -7.98 -3.08
C ALA A 136 7.02 -7.66 -1.65
N GLU A 137 7.02 -8.66 -0.77
CA GLU A 137 7.51 -8.50 0.61
C GLU A 137 8.96 -8.00 0.64
N LEU A 138 9.86 -8.62 -0.15
CA LEU A 138 11.27 -8.23 -0.21
C LEU A 138 11.45 -6.81 -0.79
N SER A 139 10.69 -6.43 -1.82
CA SER A 139 10.79 -5.09 -2.38
C SER A 139 10.31 -4.02 -1.39
N HIS A 140 9.22 -4.25 -0.65
CA HIS A 140 8.79 -3.36 0.43
C HIS A 140 9.83 -3.26 1.56
N ALA A 141 10.39 -4.39 1.97
CA ALA A 141 11.40 -4.43 3.01
C ALA A 141 12.67 -3.66 2.63
N LEU A 142 13.10 -3.76 1.36
CA LEU A 142 14.25 -2.99 0.83
C LEU A 142 13.97 -1.49 0.83
N ALA A 143 12.82 -1.04 0.34
CA ALA A 143 12.44 0.36 0.33
C ALA A 143 12.33 0.93 1.76
N LYS A 144 11.69 0.18 2.68
CA LYS A 144 11.58 0.53 4.10
C LYS A 144 12.96 0.61 4.78
N ARG A 145 13.86 -0.34 4.48
CA ARG A 145 15.23 -0.33 5.02
C ARG A 145 16.05 0.82 4.46
N LEU A 146 15.89 1.15 3.16
CA LEU A 146 16.55 2.31 2.56
C LEU A 146 16.17 3.61 3.28
N SER A 147 14.90 3.83 3.55
CA SER A 147 14.44 4.99 4.33
C SER A 147 14.95 4.97 5.76
N LYS A 148 15.02 3.79 6.39
CA LYS A 148 15.57 3.64 7.75
C LYS A 148 17.03 4.04 7.82
N VAL A 149 17.89 3.52 6.94
CA VAL A 149 19.33 3.84 6.96
C VAL A 149 19.60 5.32 6.67
N ARG A 150 18.72 5.99 5.91
CA ARG A 150 18.76 7.44 5.69
C ARG A 150 18.39 8.20 6.96
N LYS A 151 17.23 7.89 7.56
CA LYS A 151 16.72 8.62 8.76
C LYS A 151 17.60 8.44 9.98
N GLU A 152 18.22 7.27 10.13
CA GLU A 152 19.15 6.96 11.24
C GLU A 152 20.61 7.35 10.91
N CYS A 153 20.85 8.00 9.77
CA CYS A 153 22.19 8.41 9.31
C CYS A 153 23.21 7.26 9.28
N ILE A 154 22.76 6.01 9.05
CA ILE A 154 23.64 4.83 8.89
C ILE A 154 24.39 4.91 7.56
N VAL A 155 23.72 5.40 6.52
CA VAL A 155 24.33 5.74 5.22
C VAL A 155 24.16 7.24 5.01
N GLU A 156 25.27 7.95 5.14
CA GLU A 156 25.27 9.41 5.02
C GLU A 156 25.07 9.86 3.57
N GLY A 157 24.46 11.02 3.40
CA GLY A 157 24.29 11.67 2.09
C GLY A 157 23.14 11.12 1.28
N LEU A 158 22.23 10.34 1.86
CA LEU A 158 20.97 9.94 1.22
C LEU A 158 19.90 11.02 1.36
N TYR A 159 19.07 11.13 0.32
CA TYR A 159 17.85 11.93 0.26
C TYR A 159 16.61 11.03 0.25
N PRO A 160 15.37 11.59 0.40
CA PRO A 160 14.17 10.78 0.64
C PRO A 160 13.72 9.87 -0.50
N ASP A 161 13.96 10.24 -1.77
CA ASP A 161 13.48 9.47 -2.92
C ASP A 161 14.28 8.18 -3.15
N GLY A 162 13.60 7.14 -3.55
CA GLY A 162 14.24 5.88 -3.87
C GLY A 162 13.25 4.81 -4.34
N LYS A 163 13.79 3.80 -5.02
CA LYS A 163 13.04 2.66 -5.56
C LYS A 163 13.78 1.36 -5.28
N SER A 164 13.03 0.29 -5.12
CA SER A 164 13.55 -1.08 -5.03
C SER A 164 12.78 -1.99 -5.99
N GLN A 165 13.47 -2.99 -6.54
CA GLN A 165 12.87 -4.03 -7.37
C GLN A 165 13.55 -5.36 -7.07
N VAL A 166 12.76 -6.42 -6.95
CA VAL A 166 13.25 -7.79 -6.74
C VAL A 166 12.66 -8.69 -7.80
N SER A 167 13.55 -9.37 -8.56
CA SER A 167 13.16 -10.44 -9.47
C SER A 167 13.47 -11.77 -8.81
N LEU A 168 12.44 -12.60 -8.62
CA LEU A 168 12.51 -13.87 -7.92
C LEU A 168 12.27 -15.03 -8.90
N VAL A 169 13.12 -16.04 -8.85
CA VAL A 169 12.96 -17.28 -9.62
C VAL A 169 12.05 -18.23 -8.87
N TYR A 170 11.05 -18.73 -9.57
CA TYR A 170 10.14 -19.78 -9.12
C TYR A 170 10.49 -21.09 -9.80
N GLU A 171 10.52 -22.18 -9.04
CA GLU A 171 10.70 -23.54 -9.53
C GLU A 171 9.53 -24.40 -9.03
N ASN A 172 8.76 -24.93 -9.96
CA ASN A 172 7.50 -25.67 -9.66
C ASN A 172 6.49 -24.88 -8.82
N GLY A 173 6.39 -23.57 -9.07
CA GLY A 173 5.44 -22.69 -8.37
C GLY A 173 5.89 -22.18 -7.00
N ILE A 174 7.11 -22.57 -6.55
CA ILE A 174 7.67 -22.18 -5.24
C ILE A 174 8.84 -21.21 -5.45
N PRO A 175 8.94 -20.13 -4.63
CA PRO A 175 10.10 -19.24 -4.65
C PRO A 175 11.40 -19.99 -4.40
N SER A 176 12.43 -19.80 -5.23
CA SER A 176 13.70 -20.52 -5.15
C SER A 176 14.88 -19.61 -4.79
N TYR A 177 15.13 -18.56 -5.58
CA TYR A 177 16.22 -17.63 -5.32
C TYR A 177 16.00 -16.27 -5.99
N VAL A 178 16.70 -15.25 -5.51
CA VAL A 178 16.69 -13.91 -6.09
C VAL A 178 17.55 -13.90 -7.36
N LYS A 179 16.95 -13.58 -8.49
CA LYS A 179 17.65 -13.41 -9.79
C LYS A 179 18.36 -12.08 -9.85
N SER A 180 17.66 -11.00 -9.46
CA SER A 180 18.22 -9.65 -9.44
C SER A 180 17.59 -8.76 -8.39
N VAL A 181 18.37 -7.80 -7.91
CA VAL A 181 17.93 -6.68 -7.06
C VAL A 181 18.31 -5.40 -7.76
N VAL A 182 17.35 -4.47 -7.89
CA VAL A 182 17.60 -3.09 -8.31
C VAL A 182 17.28 -2.17 -7.16
N LEU A 183 18.19 -1.24 -6.86
CA LEU A 183 18.00 -0.21 -5.86
C LEU A 183 18.39 1.15 -6.45
N ALA A 184 17.46 2.09 -6.49
CA ALA A 184 17.71 3.48 -6.80
C ALA A 184 17.62 4.30 -5.53
N ALA A 185 18.64 5.09 -5.21
CA ALA A 185 18.73 5.88 -4.00
C ALA A 185 19.18 7.30 -4.34
N HIS A 186 18.32 8.27 -4.08
CA HIS A 186 18.60 9.69 -4.21
C HIS A 186 19.67 10.10 -3.19
N HIS A 187 20.69 10.82 -3.64
CA HIS A 187 21.85 11.14 -2.81
C HIS A 187 22.45 12.51 -3.14
N LYS A 188 23.25 13.04 -2.20
CA LYS A 188 24.01 14.27 -2.43
C LYS A 188 24.94 14.12 -3.64
N GLU A 189 25.05 15.20 -4.42
CA GLU A 189 25.94 15.26 -5.59
C GLU A 189 27.40 14.91 -5.24
N SER A 190 27.85 15.30 -4.04
CA SER A 190 29.20 15.04 -3.54
C SER A 190 29.45 13.61 -3.06
N LYS A 191 28.41 12.75 -2.95
CA LYS A 191 28.56 11.37 -2.49
C LYS A 191 29.27 10.53 -3.53
N ASP A 192 30.38 9.89 -3.13
CA ASP A 192 31.08 8.93 -4.00
C ASP A 192 30.21 7.71 -4.30
N ILE A 193 30.06 7.40 -5.57
CA ILE A 193 29.14 6.36 -6.05
C ILE A 193 29.61 4.94 -5.70
N ALA A 194 30.92 4.70 -5.66
CA ALA A 194 31.47 3.40 -5.29
C ALA A 194 31.23 3.11 -3.80
N THR A 195 31.49 4.11 -2.96
CA THR A 195 31.20 4.05 -1.53
C THR A 195 29.71 3.84 -1.28
N LEU A 196 28.85 4.62 -1.94
CA LEU A 196 27.39 4.48 -1.80
C LEU A 196 26.92 3.06 -2.15
N ARG A 197 27.41 2.50 -3.28
CA ARG A 197 27.05 1.13 -3.68
C ARG A 197 27.47 0.08 -2.66
N TYR A 198 28.68 0.19 -2.12
CA TYR A 198 29.14 -0.70 -1.07
C TYR A 198 28.29 -0.63 0.19
N GLU A 199 28.02 0.60 0.68
CA GLU A 199 27.21 0.82 1.86
C GLU A 199 25.77 0.29 1.68
N LEU A 200 25.13 0.52 0.54
CA LEU A 200 23.77 0.05 0.27
C LEU A 200 23.70 -1.47 0.13
N ILE A 201 24.72 -2.12 -0.44
CA ILE A 201 24.77 -3.59 -0.43
C ILE A 201 24.82 -4.08 1.02
N LYS A 202 25.75 -3.57 1.81
CA LYS A 202 26.00 -4.01 3.19
C LYS A 202 24.83 -3.70 4.13
N GLU A 203 24.35 -2.47 4.11
CA GLU A 203 23.40 -1.98 5.13
C GLU A 203 21.93 -2.09 4.73
N VAL A 204 21.64 -2.31 3.43
CA VAL A 204 20.27 -2.48 2.95
C VAL A 204 20.04 -3.89 2.42
N ILE A 205 20.73 -4.30 1.35
CA ILE A 205 20.41 -5.56 0.66
C ILE A 205 20.72 -6.78 1.53
N MET A 206 21.93 -6.85 2.10
CA MET A 206 22.37 -7.99 2.94
C MET A 206 21.69 -8.02 4.33
N LYS A 207 20.99 -6.96 4.71
CA LYS A 207 20.20 -6.93 5.95
C LYS A 207 18.74 -7.31 5.76
N VAL A 208 18.27 -7.34 4.51
CA VAL A 208 16.87 -7.63 4.16
C VAL A 208 16.72 -9.00 3.52
N ILE A 209 17.59 -9.33 2.56
CA ILE A 209 17.49 -10.57 1.80
C ILE A 209 18.28 -11.67 2.52
N ASP A 210 17.59 -12.76 2.85
CA ASP A 210 18.24 -13.93 3.43
C ASP A 210 19.32 -14.47 2.49
N SER A 211 20.49 -14.81 3.03
CA SER A 211 21.64 -15.32 2.28
C SER A 211 21.33 -16.60 1.51
N SER A 212 20.39 -17.41 1.97
CA SER A 212 19.93 -18.63 1.27
C SER A 212 19.25 -18.35 -0.06
N LEU A 213 18.69 -17.14 -0.23
CA LEU A 213 18.07 -16.68 -1.48
C LEU A 213 19.07 -16.05 -2.44
N ILE A 214 20.30 -15.74 -2.01
CA ILE A 214 21.33 -15.11 -2.84
C ILE A 214 22.24 -16.20 -3.42
N ARG A 215 22.42 -16.18 -4.75
CA ARG A 215 23.33 -17.09 -5.45
C ARG A 215 24.47 -16.31 -6.12
N LYS A 216 25.55 -16.99 -6.53
CA LYS A 216 26.69 -16.36 -7.24
C LYS A 216 26.28 -15.58 -8.50
N ASN A 217 25.19 -15.97 -9.13
CA ASN A 217 24.64 -15.32 -10.34
C ASN A 217 23.48 -14.37 -10.04
N THR A 218 23.22 -14.02 -8.78
CA THR A 218 22.31 -12.93 -8.42
C THR A 218 22.93 -11.60 -8.83
N SER A 219 22.22 -10.84 -9.66
CA SER A 219 22.66 -9.52 -10.11
C SER A 219 22.20 -8.44 -9.15
N ILE A 220 23.09 -7.50 -8.80
CA ILE A 220 22.74 -6.36 -7.94
C ILE A 220 23.05 -5.08 -8.73
N HIS A 221 22.02 -4.23 -8.88
CA HIS A 221 22.10 -2.96 -9.61
C HIS A 221 21.74 -1.82 -8.66
N ILE A 222 22.72 -0.95 -8.38
CA ILE A 222 22.51 0.23 -7.53
C ILE A 222 22.84 1.48 -8.35
N ASN A 223 21.87 2.37 -8.50
CA ASN A 223 21.97 3.56 -9.32
C ASN A 223 22.63 3.20 -10.67
N ALA A 224 21.96 2.34 -11.47
CA ALA A 224 22.53 1.71 -12.65
C ALA A 224 22.97 2.74 -13.72
N THR A 225 22.31 3.89 -13.77
CA THR A 225 22.66 5.01 -14.68
C THR A 225 23.84 5.86 -14.17
N GLY A 226 24.37 5.57 -12.97
CA GLY A 226 25.44 6.31 -12.33
C GLY A 226 24.96 7.13 -11.13
N LYS A 227 24.72 8.43 -11.31
CA LYS A 227 24.26 9.33 -10.25
C LYS A 227 22.72 9.42 -10.18
N PHE A 228 22.20 9.65 -8.97
CA PHE A 228 20.83 10.03 -8.75
C PHE A 228 20.80 11.22 -7.76
N ALA A 229 21.34 12.36 -8.23
CA ALA A 229 21.51 13.58 -7.42
C ALA A 229 20.34 14.57 -7.56
N ILE A 230 19.50 14.43 -8.59
CA ILE A 230 18.25 15.17 -8.74
C ILE A 230 17.13 14.16 -8.57
N GLY A 231 16.33 14.29 -7.53
CA GLY A 231 15.24 13.37 -7.20
C GLY A 231 14.06 14.08 -6.55
N GLY A 232 13.08 13.28 -6.10
CA GLY A 232 11.86 13.80 -5.51
C GLY A 232 11.01 14.64 -6.48
N PRO A 233 10.14 15.52 -5.97
CA PRO A 233 9.29 16.39 -6.79
C PRO A 233 10.04 17.30 -7.78
N MET A 234 11.32 17.56 -7.56
CA MET A 234 12.17 18.29 -8.52
C MET A 234 12.45 17.49 -9.79
N ALA A 235 12.46 16.17 -9.72
CA ALA A 235 12.77 15.29 -10.85
C ALA A 235 11.53 14.77 -11.56
N ASP A 236 10.46 14.52 -10.83
CA ASP A 236 9.26 13.85 -11.36
C ASP A 236 7.99 14.36 -10.67
N VAL A 237 6.89 14.39 -11.41
CA VAL A 237 5.57 14.79 -10.90
C VAL A 237 4.97 13.66 -10.11
N GLY A 238 4.55 13.94 -8.87
CA GLY A 238 3.77 13.03 -8.05
C GLY A 238 2.28 13.30 -8.09
N LEU A 239 1.48 12.25 -8.05
CA LEU A 239 0.02 12.32 -7.87
C LEU A 239 -0.45 11.22 -6.90
N THR A 240 -1.50 11.53 -6.14
CA THR A 240 -2.18 10.53 -5.30
C THR A 240 -2.70 9.38 -6.15
N GLY A 241 -2.48 8.13 -5.69
CA GLY A 241 -3.04 6.94 -6.31
C GLY A 241 -2.33 6.45 -7.57
N ARG A 242 -1.08 6.84 -7.82
CA ARG A 242 -0.29 6.36 -8.97
C ARG A 242 0.60 5.16 -8.68
N LYS A 243 0.59 4.62 -7.46
CA LYS A 243 1.39 3.45 -7.05
C LYS A 243 0.53 2.30 -6.54
N ILE A 244 -0.64 2.08 -7.19
CA ILE A 244 -1.65 1.12 -6.76
C ILE A 244 -1.14 -0.34 -6.73
N ILE A 245 -0.21 -0.71 -7.58
CA ILE A 245 0.38 -2.06 -7.58
C ILE A 245 1.42 -2.20 -6.45
N VAL A 246 2.17 -1.13 -6.14
CA VAL A 246 3.03 -1.07 -4.94
C VAL A 246 2.19 -1.12 -3.67
N ASP A 247 1.03 -0.49 -3.66
CA ASP A 247 0.12 -0.47 -2.52
C ASP A 247 -0.49 -1.85 -2.21
N THR A 248 -0.53 -2.75 -3.18
CA THR A 248 -1.23 -4.04 -3.10
C THR A 248 -0.28 -5.24 -3.12
N TYR A 249 -0.22 -5.99 -4.20
CA TYR A 249 0.41 -7.32 -4.24
C TYR A 249 1.61 -7.42 -5.19
N GLY A 250 2.14 -6.30 -5.68
CA GLY A 250 3.34 -6.26 -6.52
C GLY A 250 3.19 -6.99 -7.86
N GLY A 251 1.97 -7.05 -8.40
CA GLY A 251 1.68 -7.67 -9.70
C GLY A 251 1.27 -9.15 -9.65
N PHE A 252 1.10 -9.74 -8.46
CA PHE A 252 0.64 -11.13 -8.32
C PHE A 252 -0.89 -11.25 -8.31
N GLY A 253 -1.58 -10.39 -7.57
CA GLY A 253 -3.04 -10.32 -7.55
C GLY A 253 -3.58 -9.36 -8.60
N ARG A 254 -4.83 -9.59 -9.02
CA ARG A 254 -5.56 -8.63 -9.85
C ARG A 254 -5.81 -7.33 -9.09
N HIS A 255 -6.18 -6.27 -9.81
CA HIS A 255 -6.49 -4.97 -9.24
C HIS A 255 -7.74 -4.38 -9.89
N GLY A 256 -8.63 -3.79 -9.10
CA GLY A 256 -9.86 -3.16 -9.59
C GLY A 256 -9.66 -1.77 -10.19
N GLY A 257 -8.49 -1.15 -9.96
CA GLY A 257 -8.13 0.19 -10.46
C GLY A 257 -8.31 1.32 -9.45
N GLY A 258 -9.06 1.12 -8.36
CA GLY A 258 -9.30 2.13 -7.34
C GLY A 258 -8.07 2.37 -6.44
N ALA A 259 -7.65 3.62 -6.29
CA ALA A 259 -6.64 4.02 -5.32
C ALA A 259 -7.24 4.13 -3.91
N TYR A 260 -6.39 3.99 -2.89
CA TYR A 260 -6.81 3.99 -1.47
C TYR A 260 -6.58 5.34 -0.79
N SER A 261 -5.40 5.92 -0.98
CA SER A 261 -4.98 7.13 -0.26
C SER A 261 -5.95 8.29 -0.45
N GLY A 262 -6.21 9.03 0.61
CA GLY A 262 -7.12 10.18 0.64
C GLY A 262 -8.60 9.84 0.74
N LYS A 263 -8.99 8.56 0.70
CA LYS A 263 -10.37 8.08 0.77
C LYS A 263 -10.72 7.58 2.16
N ASP A 264 -11.82 8.09 2.74
CA ASP A 264 -12.38 7.59 4.00
C ASP A 264 -12.99 6.18 3.84
N PRO A 265 -13.26 5.45 4.96
CA PRO A 265 -13.71 4.06 4.91
C PRO A 265 -15.06 3.81 4.24
N SER A 266 -15.87 4.82 3.95
CA SER A 266 -17.13 4.65 3.20
C SER A 266 -16.91 4.32 1.73
N LYS A 267 -15.71 4.59 1.21
CA LYS A 267 -15.34 4.27 -0.17
C LYS A 267 -14.98 2.79 -0.27
N ALA A 268 -15.76 2.04 -1.06
CA ALA A 268 -15.58 0.60 -1.27
C ALA A 268 -14.18 0.26 -1.81
N ASP A 269 -13.61 1.10 -2.66
CA ASP A 269 -12.25 0.93 -3.18
C ASP A 269 -11.23 0.62 -2.07
N ARG A 270 -11.34 1.29 -0.92
CA ARG A 270 -10.44 1.11 0.20
C ARG A 270 -10.93 0.04 1.18
N SER A 271 -12.12 0.22 1.74
CA SER A 271 -12.62 -0.65 2.81
C SER A 271 -12.86 -2.09 2.33
N ALA A 272 -13.47 -2.26 1.15
CA ALA A 272 -13.71 -3.58 0.61
C ALA A 272 -12.42 -4.27 0.11
N SER A 273 -11.40 -3.53 -0.34
CA SER A 273 -10.08 -4.11 -0.63
C SER A 273 -9.42 -4.66 0.64
N TYR A 274 -9.52 -3.96 1.75
CA TYR A 274 -9.02 -4.44 3.04
C TYR A 274 -9.77 -5.69 3.51
N MET A 275 -11.10 -5.73 3.35
CA MET A 275 -11.89 -6.92 3.66
C MET A 275 -11.55 -8.08 2.71
N SER A 276 -11.40 -7.85 1.41
CA SER A 276 -11.01 -8.90 0.47
C SER A 276 -9.65 -9.51 0.84
N ARG A 277 -8.67 -8.66 1.27
CA ARG A 277 -7.39 -9.13 1.82
C ARG A 277 -7.59 -9.94 3.10
N TYR A 278 -8.41 -9.46 4.03
CA TYR A 278 -8.68 -10.14 5.29
C TYR A 278 -9.29 -11.53 5.07
N VAL A 279 -10.24 -11.66 4.14
CA VAL A 279 -10.84 -12.93 3.74
C VAL A 279 -9.77 -13.85 3.15
N ALA A 280 -9.07 -13.42 2.09
CA ALA A 280 -8.05 -14.23 1.41
C ALA A 280 -6.98 -14.72 2.38
N LYS A 281 -6.49 -13.84 3.27
CA LYS A 281 -5.46 -14.17 4.26
C LYS A 281 -5.95 -15.20 5.28
N ASN A 282 -7.18 -15.09 5.77
CA ASN A 282 -7.74 -16.05 6.72
C ASN A 282 -8.02 -17.41 6.08
N LEU A 283 -8.45 -17.48 4.81
CA LEU A 283 -8.61 -18.74 4.10
C LEU A 283 -7.29 -19.49 3.93
N VAL A 284 -6.21 -18.78 3.52
CA VAL A 284 -4.86 -19.38 3.43
C VAL A 284 -4.32 -19.75 4.82
N ALA A 285 -4.48 -18.88 5.83
CA ALA A 285 -4.04 -19.14 7.20
C ALA A 285 -4.80 -20.30 7.87
N ALA A 286 -6.05 -20.54 7.44
CA ALA A 286 -6.83 -21.71 7.85
C ALA A 286 -6.45 -22.99 7.10
N ASP A 287 -5.47 -22.91 6.17
CA ASP A 287 -4.97 -24.05 5.37
C ASP A 287 -6.01 -24.65 4.40
N LEU A 288 -6.94 -23.81 3.91
CA LEU A 288 -7.92 -24.24 2.92
C LEU A 288 -7.34 -24.29 1.49
N CYS A 289 -6.31 -23.48 1.26
CA CYS A 289 -5.58 -23.39 -0.01
C CYS A 289 -4.20 -22.76 0.23
N ASP A 290 -3.28 -22.90 -0.72
CA ASP A 290 -1.96 -22.29 -0.64
C ASP A 290 -1.94 -20.86 -1.20
N LYS A 291 -2.87 -20.55 -2.12
CA LYS A 291 -3.08 -19.24 -2.74
C LYS A 291 -4.57 -18.95 -2.80
N CYS A 292 -4.92 -17.71 -2.59
CA CYS A 292 -6.31 -17.27 -2.64
C CYS A 292 -6.40 -15.84 -3.17
N GLU A 293 -7.28 -15.63 -4.14
CA GLU A 293 -7.73 -14.31 -4.57
C GLU A 293 -9.23 -14.20 -4.35
N VAL A 294 -9.66 -13.09 -3.77
CA VAL A 294 -11.07 -12.79 -3.49
C VAL A 294 -11.46 -11.51 -4.21
N GLN A 295 -12.44 -11.57 -5.10
CA GLN A 295 -13.05 -10.40 -5.71
C GLN A 295 -14.37 -10.09 -5.01
N LEU A 296 -14.59 -8.83 -4.70
CA LEU A 296 -15.90 -8.29 -4.30
C LEU A 296 -16.30 -7.18 -5.26
N ALA A 297 -17.55 -7.20 -5.73
CA ALA A 297 -18.08 -6.15 -6.58
C ALA A 297 -19.29 -5.49 -5.91
N TYR A 298 -19.35 -4.15 -5.96
CA TYR A 298 -20.42 -3.37 -5.34
C TYR A 298 -21.14 -2.51 -6.37
N VAL A 299 -22.39 -2.22 -6.07
CA VAL A 299 -23.23 -1.29 -6.82
C VAL A 299 -23.56 -0.10 -5.92
N ILE A 300 -23.50 1.11 -6.45
CA ILE A 300 -23.82 2.34 -5.72
C ILE A 300 -25.17 2.22 -4.99
N GLY A 301 -25.20 2.62 -3.73
CA GLY A 301 -26.41 2.58 -2.89
C GLY A 301 -26.82 1.19 -2.38
N LYS A 302 -26.05 0.13 -2.66
CA LYS A 302 -26.25 -1.21 -2.07
C LYS A 302 -25.39 -1.43 -0.85
N GLU A 303 -25.92 -2.18 0.13
CA GLU A 303 -25.19 -2.55 1.36
C GLU A 303 -24.20 -3.69 1.11
N ASN A 304 -24.68 -4.74 0.43
CA ASN A 304 -23.95 -5.98 0.21
C ASN A 304 -23.28 -6.00 -1.16
N PRO A 305 -22.23 -6.82 -1.34
CA PRO A 305 -21.66 -7.02 -2.67
C PRO A 305 -22.65 -7.69 -3.62
N GLU A 306 -22.67 -7.26 -4.86
CA GLU A 306 -23.43 -7.88 -5.95
C GLU A 306 -22.85 -9.24 -6.33
N SER A 307 -21.54 -9.39 -6.26
CA SER A 307 -20.86 -10.65 -6.53
C SER A 307 -19.65 -10.87 -5.63
N ILE A 308 -19.40 -12.15 -5.34
CA ILE A 308 -18.23 -12.66 -4.64
C ILE A 308 -17.62 -13.72 -5.55
N TYR A 309 -16.32 -13.59 -5.86
CA TYR A 309 -15.57 -14.61 -6.59
C TYR A 309 -14.31 -14.98 -5.82
N ILE A 310 -14.05 -16.28 -5.69
CA ILE A 310 -12.87 -16.83 -5.00
C ILE A 310 -12.11 -17.71 -5.99
N ASP A 311 -10.83 -17.42 -6.19
CA ASP A 311 -9.90 -18.20 -6.99
C ASP A 311 -8.78 -18.73 -6.10
N THR A 312 -8.66 -20.04 -6.03
CA THR A 312 -7.62 -20.73 -5.25
C THR A 312 -6.45 -21.19 -6.14
N PHE A 313 -6.50 -20.87 -7.42
CA PHE A 313 -5.46 -21.22 -8.40
C PHE A 313 -5.18 -22.74 -8.48
N GLY A 314 -6.20 -23.57 -8.20
CA GLY A 314 -6.09 -25.02 -8.18
C GLY A 314 -5.28 -25.55 -6.98
N THR A 315 -5.18 -24.78 -5.90
CA THR A 315 -4.46 -25.16 -4.66
C THR A 315 -5.41 -25.46 -3.50
N GLU A 316 -6.71 -25.50 -3.75
CA GLU A 316 -7.72 -25.83 -2.76
C GLU A 316 -7.54 -27.25 -2.20
N LYS A 317 -7.78 -27.37 -0.89
CA LYS A 317 -7.75 -28.63 -0.14
C LYS A 317 -9.13 -29.13 0.24
N TYR A 318 -10.16 -28.35 -0.08
CA TYR A 318 -11.57 -28.61 0.18
C TYR A 318 -12.37 -28.19 -1.07
N ASP A 319 -13.60 -28.68 -1.16
CA ASP A 319 -14.54 -28.29 -2.20
C ASP A 319 -14.75 -26.78 -2.22
N LEU A 320 -14.71 -26.17 -3.41
CA LEU A 320 -14.87 -24.72 -3.56
C LEU A 320 -16.23 -24.22 -3.06
N GLU A 321 -17.31 -24.98 -3.22
CA GLU A 321 -18.63 -24.60 -2.69
C GLU A 321 -18.60 -24.47 -1.17
N LYS A 322 -17.91 -25.40 -0.48
CA LYS A 322 -17.72 -25.31 0.97
C LYS A 322 -16.90 -24.09 1.37
N ILE A 323 -15.87 -23.73 0.60
CA ILE A 323 -15.07 -22.51 0.84
C ILE A 323 -15.93 -21.26 0.70
N TYR A 324 -16.80 -21.20 -0.33
CA TYR A 324 -17.76 -20.10 -0.49
C TYR A 324 -18.74 -20.02 0.68
N ASP A 325 -19.30 -21.14 1.10
CA ASP A 325 -20.29 -21.20 2.20
C ASP A 325 -19.68 -20.75 3.54
N VAL A 326 -18.48 -21.21 3.85
CA VAL A 326 -17.75 -20.78 5.05
C VAL A 326 -17.45 -19.29 4.98
N THR A 327 -17.00 -18.80 3.83
CA THR A 327 -16.71 -17.37 3.65
C THR A 327 -17.95 -16.50 3.92
N LYS A 328 -19.10 -16.86 3.37
CA LYS A 328 -20.37 -16.13 3.61
C LYS A 328 -20.85 -16.20 5.05
N LYS A 329 -20.56 -17.29 5.77
CA LYS A 329 -20.96 -17.46 7.18
C LYS A 329 -20.09 -16.67 8.14
N VAL A 330 -18.78 -16.57 7.86
CA VAL A 330 -17.77 -16.00 8.77
C VAL A 330 -17.63 -14.49 8.61
N PHE A 331 -17.78 -13.96 7.38
CA PHE A 331 -17.48 -12.57 7.05
C PHE A 331 -18.73 -11.80 6.68
N ASP A 332 -19.00 -10.71 7.39
CA ASP A 332 -19.97 -9.70 6.99
C ASP A 332 -19.32 -8.80 5.92
N LEU A 333 -19.76 -8.96 4.69
CA LEU A 333 -19.21 -8.27 3.52
C LEU A 333 -20.03 -7.01 3.16
N SER A 334 -21.01 -6.61 3.98
CA SER A 334 -21.67 -5.31 3.82
C SER A 334 -20.68 -4.18 4.13
N ILE A 335 -20.84 -3.02 3.48
CA ILE A 335 -19.94 -1.87 3.72
C ILE A 335 -19.93 -1.47 5.19
N ASP A 336 -21.08 -1.41 5.83
CA ASP A 336 -21.21 -1.09 7.25
C ASP A 336 -20.54 -2.16 8.14
N GLY A 337 -20.75 -3.45 7.82
CA GLY A 337 -20.09 -4.57 8.48
C GLY A 337 -18.56 -4.55 8.34
N ILE A 338 -18.05 -4.25 7.16
CA ILE A 338 -16.61 -4.10 6.90
C ILE A 338 -16.01 -3.01 7.80
N ILE A 339 -16.62 -1.82 7.79
CA ILE A 339 -16.15 -0.67 8.57
C ILE A 339 -16.10 -0.99 10.07
N LYS A 340 -17.14 -1.64 10.59
CA LYS A 340 -17.25 -2.03 12.00
C LYS A 340 -16.26 -3.14 12.36
N ASN A 341 -16.25 -4.24 11.60
CA ASN A 341 -15.43 -5.41 11.90
C ASN A 341 -13.93 -5.10 11.80
N LEU A 342 -13.53 -4.31 10.82
CA LEU A 342 -12.14 -3.87 10.67
C LEU A 342 -11.85 -2.59 11.44
N ARG A 343 -12.82 -1.99 12.12
CA ARG A 343 -12.66 -0.79 12.95
C ARG A 343 -11.99 0.36 12.18
N LEU A 344 -12.48 0.67 10.98
CA LEU A 344 -11.81 1.57 10.04
C LEU A 344 -11.99 3.06 10.33
N GLN A 345 -12.98 3.47 11.15
CA GLN A 345 -13.23 4.89 11.50
C GLN A 345 -12.22 5.40 12.56
N ARG A 346 -10.94 5.33 12.23
CA ARG A 346 -9.82 5.72 13.10
C ARG A 346 -8.71 6.38 12.27
N PRO A 347 -7.87 7.26 12.88
CA PRO A 347 -6.75 7.89 12.20
C PRO A 347 -5.56 6.92 12.10
N ILE A 348 -5.60 6.01 11.14
CA ILE A 348 -4.62 4.92 10.92
C ILE A 348 -4.01 4.95 9.52
N TYR A 349 -4.45 5.86 8.66
CA TYR A 349 -4.24 5.79 7.22
C TYR A 349 -2.89 6.32 6.76
N LYS A 350 -2.33 7.36 7.38
CA LYS A 350 -0.98 7.84 7.11
C LYS A 350 0.06 6.72 7.13
N LYS A 351 -0.06 5.79 8.08
CA LYS A 351 0.86 4.65 8.21
C LYS A 351 0.77 3.66 7.05
N THR A 352 -0.34 3.62 6.32
CA THR A 352 -0.54 2.71 5.18
C THR A 352 0.07 3.22 3.90
N ALA A 353 0.25 4.54 3.77
CA ALA A 353 0.56 5.22 2.52
C ALA A 353 1.96 4.94 1.94
N ALA A 354 2.82 4.22 2.65
CA ALA A 354 4.14 3.80 2.15
C ALA A 354 4.44 2.35 2.54
N TYR A 355 5.20 1.66 1.68
CA TYR A 355 5.66 0.28 1.87
C TYR A 355 4.55 -0.78 1.81
N GLY A 356 3.48 -0.51 1.05
CA GLY A 356 2.33 -1.40 0.86
C GLY A 356 1.31 -1.34 2.00
N HIS A 357 0.04 -1.54 1.66
CA HIS A 357 -1.08 -1.58 2.60
C HIS A 357 -1.24 -2.96 3.25
N PHE A 358 -0.60 -3.98 2.69
CA PHE A 358 -0.72 -5.39 3.07
C PHE A 358 0.62 -5.98 3.51
N GLY A 359 0.57 -7.13 4.20
CA GLY A 359 1.74 -7.80 4.74
C GLY A 359 2.36 -7.10 5.95
N ARG A 360 1.59 -6.35 6.68
CA ARG A 360 2.00 -5.49 7.79
C ARG A 360 1.74 -6.17 9.13
N ASN A 361 2.49 -5.74 10.16
CA ASN A 361 2.41 -6.31 11.52
C ASN A 361 1.93 -5.30 12.57
N GLU A 362 1.56 -4.09 12.17
CA GLU A 362 1.04 -3.07 13.07
C GLU A 362 -0.36 -3.47 13.57
N ASP A 363 -0.59 -3.38 14.88
CA ASP A 363 -1.87 -3.81 15.52
C ASP A 363 -3.10 -3.06 15.01
N GLU A 364 -2.89 -1.85 14.51
CA GLU A 364 -3.94 -1.02 13.93
C GLU A 364 -4.49 -1.60 12.62
N PHE A 365 -3.70 -2.40 11.90
CA PHE A 365 -4.07 -2.96 10.60
C PHE A 365 -4.85 -4.26 10.76
N THR A 366 -6.09 -4.12 11.17
CA THR A 366 -6.98 -5.22 11.54
C THR A 366 -7.23 -6.21 10.40
N TRP A 367 -7.13 -5.77 9.14
CA TRP A 367 -7.24 -6.62 7.94
C TRP A 367 -6.06 -7.58 7.74
N GLU A 368 -4.99 -7.44 8.53
CA GLU A 368 -3.86 -8.36 8.53
C GLU A 368 -3.94 -9.44 9.61
N LYS A 369 -4.98 -9.44 10.45
CA LYS A 369 -5.20 -10.48 11.46
C LYS A 369 -5.65 -11.80 10.82
N THR A 370 -5.26 -12.91 11.45
CA THR A 370 -5.66 -14.29 11.08
C THR A 370 -6.53 -14.92 12.17
N ASP A 371 -7.32 -14.09 12.84
CA ASP A 371 -8.15 -14.45 13.99
C ASP A 371 -9.36 -15.32 13.62
N LYS A 372 -9.76 -15.33 12.34
CA LYS A 372 -10.86 -16.18 11.83
C LYS A 372 -10.44 -17.61 11.45
N LYS A 373 -9.14 -17.90 11.43
CA LYS A 373 -8.64 -19.20 10.96
C LYS A 373 -9.21 -20.41 11.70
N TYR A 374 -9.42 -20.32 13.01
CA TYR A 374 -9.97 -21.44 13.81
C TYR A 374 -11.48 -21.59 13.60
N GLU A 375 -12.22 -20.48 13.52
CA GLU A 375 -13.63 -20.48 13.20
C GLU A 375 -13.89 -21.11 11.83
N ILE A 376 -13.09 -20.74 10.83
CA ILE A 376 -13.13 -21.31 9.48
C ILE A 376 -12.86 -22.83 9.52
N LYS A 377 -11.80 -23.26 10.22
CA LYS A 377 -11.47 -24.70 10.34
C LYS A 377 -12.59 -25.51 10.96
N ASN A 378 -13.23 -24.99 12.00
CA ASN A 378 -14.32 -25.68 12.66
C ASN A 378 -15.61 -25.80 11.80
N LEU A 379 -15.81 -24.85 10.87
CA LEU A 379 -16.99 -24.83 10.00
C LEU A 379 -16.83 -25.64 8.73
N ILE A 380 -15.61 -25.85 8.25
CA ILE A 380 -15.36 -26.59 7.01
C ILE A 380 -15.30 -28.10 7.21
N GLY A 381 -15.15 -28.56 8.45
CA GLY A 381 -15.15 -29.94 8.86
C GLY A 381 -13.77 -30.49 8.98
#